data_8f3951eb2daae21671b19475c266aa2d
#
_entry.id   8f3951eb2daae21671b19475c266aa2d
#
_cell.length_a   1.000
_cell.length_b   1.000
_cell.length_c   1.000
_cell.angle_alpha   90.00
_cell.angle_beta   90.00
_cell.angle_gamma   90.00
#
_symmetry.space_group_name_H-M   'P 1'
#
loop_
_entity.id
_entity.type
_entity.pdbx_description
1 polymer ?
#
loop_
_entity_poly.entity_id
_entity_poly.type
_entity_poly.pdbx_seq_one_letter_code
_entity_poly.pdbx_strand_id
1 'polypeptide(L)'
;LVRSLARETVAGGKTDDPQLLDEIRVLGRDQREASVIPTEEAEAWTRLTCEADAVWHKAKTANDWASFEPYVDKIVAQLKHQAELMDPKRDPYDVWLDQYERGLSAKSFDAFCDEVKATVVPLVHAIGERGQQPAADFLHARVPEAAQRAMSFDLMKLVGLNLNDTTLAFTEHPFSEGFAVGDARIATHIYENDCISNVYSIIHEAGHAMYELGVNPAYARTCLCLFYTSPSPR
;
A
#
# COMPACT_ATOMS: atom_id res chain seq x y z
N LEU A 1 23.08 9.12 -16.53
CA LEU A 1 22.45 10.03 -17.48
C LEU A 1 21.47 10.97 -16.77
N VAL A 2 20.44 10.46 -16.07
CA VAL A 2 19.40 11.27 -15.39
C VAL A 2 20.00 12.26 -14.39
N ARG A 3 20.95 11.82 -13.53
CA ARG A 3 21.65 12.71 -12.57
C ARG A 3 22.45 13.82 -13.24
N SER A 4 23.08 13.54 -14.38
CA SER A 4 23.84 14.56 -15.13
C SER A 4 22.91 15.58 -15.74
N LEU A 5 21.84 15.14 -16.42
CA LEU A 5 20.84 16.01 -17.02
C LEU A 5 20.10 16.86 -15.97
N ALA A 6 19.71 16.26 -14.85
CA ALA A 6 19.07 16.98 -13.75
C ALA A 6 19.97 18.08 -13.18
N ARG A 7 21.27 17.78 -12.91
CA ARG A 7 22.24 18.77 -12.44
C ARG A 7 22.47 19.89 -13.45
N GLU A 8 22.62 19.55 -14.73
CA GLU A 8 22.80 20.53 -15.79
C GLU A 8 21.59 21.43 -15.98
N THR A 9 20.37 20.90 -15.79
CA THR A 9 19.14 21.65 -15.90
C THR A 9 18.97 22.62 -14.74
N VAL A 10 19.16 22.16 -13.52
CA VAL A 10 19.01 23.00 -12.31
C VAL A 10 20.16 24.01 -12.18
N ALA A 11 21.43 23.55 -12.29
CA ALA A 11 22.59 24.42 -12.14
C ALA A 11 22.75 25.41 -13.30
N GLY A 12 22.27 25.06 -14.49
CA GLY A 12 22.29 25.92 -15.67
C GLY A 12 21.15 26.92 -15.74
N GLY A 13 20.25 26.96 -14.77
CA GLY A 13 19.05 27.84 -14.77
C GLY A 13 18.19 27.66 -16.03
N LYS A 14 18.10 26.42 -16.53
CA LYS A 14 17.40 26.13 -17.79
C LYS A 14 15.89 26.04 -17.66
N THR A 15 15.36 26.06 -16.43
CA THR A 15 13.94 26.03 -16.17
C THR A 15 13.58 26.72 -14.85
N ASP A 16 12.47 27.43 -14.86
CA ASP A 16 11.81 27.96 -13.67
C ASP A 16 10.45 27.28 -13.44
N ASP A 17 10.16 26.22 -14.20
CA ASP A 17 8.93 25.45 -14.07
C ASP A 17 8.94 24.67 -12.72
N PRO A 18 8.03 25.01 -11.79
CA PRO A 18 7.99 24.38 -10.47
C PRO A 18 7.73 22.88 -10.53
N GLN A 19 6.89 22.43 -11.47
CA GLN A 19 6.59 21.00 -11.63
C GLN A 19 7.83 20.24 -12.06
N LEU A 20 8.56 20.73 -13.06
CA LEU A 20 9.77 20.08 -13.54
C LEU A 20 10.87 20.05 -12.47
N LEU A 21 11.00 21.10 -11.66
CA LEU A 21 11.92 21.14 -10.53
C LEU A 21 11.57 20.09 -9.46
N ASP A 22 10.29 19.90 -9.17
CA ASP A 22 9.83 18.86 -8.24
C ASP A 22 10.04 17.47 -8.80
N GLU A 23 9.78 17.24 -10.08
CA GLU A 23 10.06 15.96 -10.74
C GLU A 23 11.56 15.61 -10.67
N ILE A 24 12.44 16.58 -10.97
CA ILE A 24 13.89 16.40 -10.87
C ILE A 24 14.31 16.04 -9.44
N ARG A 25 13.71 16.70 -8.44
CA ARG A 25 13.98 16.45 -7.03
C ARG A 25 13.59 15.04 -6.62
N VAL A 26 12.37 14.61 -6.96
CA VAL A 26 11.83 13.28 -6.63
C VAL A 26 12.63 12.19 -7.34
N LEU A 27 12.73 12.23 -8.66
CA LEU A 27 13.51 11.25 -9.44
C LEU A 27 14.96 11.17 -9.02
N GLY A 28 15.59 12.32 -8.69
CA GLY A 28 16.97 12.37 -8.24
C GLY A 28 17.18 11.69 -6.88
N ARG A 29 16.18 11.76 -6.00
CA ARG A 29 16.18 11.05 -4.72
C ARG A 29 16.00 9.55 -4.93
N ASP A 30 14.94 9.15 -5.61
CA ASP A 30 14.58 7.75 -5.82
C ASP A 30 15.72 7.00 -6.55
N GLN A 31 16.35 7.65 -7.52
CA GLN A 31 17.52 7.08 -8.17
C GLN A 31 18.73 6.94 -7.25
N ARG A 32 18.95 7.89 -6.31
CA ARG A 32 20.03 7.74 -5.32
C ARG A 32 19.78 6.54 -4.42
N GLU A 33 18.57 6.42 -3.90
CA GLU A 33 18.16 5.32 -3.00
C GLU A 33 18.26 3.97 -3.73
N ALA A 34 17.71 3.86 -4.93
CA ALA A 34 17.82 2.63 -5.72
C ALA A 34 19.25 2.27 -6.14
N SER A 35 20.10 3.26 -6.39
CA SER A 35 21.47 3.01 -6.92
C SER A 35 22.48 2.59 -5.86
N VAL A 36 22.15 2.61 -4.57
CA VAL A 36 23.05 2.12 -3.52
C VAL A 36 22.91 0.62 -3.28
N ILE A 37 21.83 0.02 -3.79
CA ILE A 37 21.62 -1.43 -3.70
C ILE A 37 22.29 -2.08 -4.93
N PRO A 38 23.27 -2.97 -4.76
CA PRO A 38 23.87 -3.71 -5.86
C PRO A 38 22.85 -4.52 -6.65
N THR A 39 23.07 -4.69 -7.96
CA THR A 39 22.11 -5.41 -8.82
C THR A 39 21.89 -6.84 -8.36
N GLU A 40 22.95 -7.53 -7.94
CA GLU A 40 22.88 -8.91 -7.45
C GLU A 40 22.02 -9.04 -6.18
N GLU A 41 22.03 -8.02 -5.33
CA GLU A 41 21.20 -7.98 -4.13
C GLU A 41 19.74 -7.68 -4.47
N ALA A 42 19.48 -6.80 -5.44
CA ALA A 42 18.14 -6.54 -5.92
C ALA A 42 17.51 -7.80 -6.57
N GLU A 43 18.31 -8.56 -7.34
CA GLU A 43 17.89 -9.84 -7.89
C GLU A 43 17.64 -10.90 -6.79
N ALA A 44 18.51 -10.96 -5.78
CA ALA A 44 18.35 -11.87 -4.64
C ALA A 44 17.10 -11.53 -3.83
N TRP A 45 16.82 -10.23 -3.62
CA TRP A 45 15.60 -9.76 -3.00
C TRP A 45 14.34 -10.21 -3.74
N THR A 46 14.30 -9.98 -5.06
CA THR A 46 13.17 -10.38 -5.90
C THR A 46 12.93 -11.89 -5.83
N ARG A 47 13.98 -12.70 -5.86
CA ARG A 47 13.89 -14.15 -5.74
C ARG A 47 13.35 -14.55 -4.37
N LEU A 48 13.91 -13.98 -3.30
CA LEU A 48 13.49 -14.26 -1.93
C LEU A 48 12.01 -13.94 -1.71
N THR A 49 11.54 -12.79 -2.18
CA THR A 49 10.14 -12.38 -2.01
C THR A 49 9.18 -13.23 -2.81
N CYS A 50 9.52 -13.60 -4.05
CA CYS A 50 8.72 -14.54 -4.84
C CYS A 50 8.63 -15.94 -4.23
N GLU A 51 9.75 -16.46 -3.68
CA GLU A 51 9.76 -17.75 -2.98
C GLU A 51 8.95 -17.68 -1.68
N ALA A 52 9.12 -16.61 -0.91
CA ALA A 52 8.39 -16.36 0.33
C ALA A 52 6.88 -16.29 0.10
N ASP A 53 6.44 -15.60 -0.95
CA ASP A 53 5.03 -15.51 -1.33
C ASP A 53 4.43 -16.89 -1.62
N ALA A 54 5.10 -17.69 -2.43
CA ALA A 54 4.67 -19.06 -2.75
C ALA A 54 4.56 -19.96 -1.52
N VAL A 55 5.46 -19.81 -0.54
CA VAL A 55 5.42 -20.54 0.73
C VAL A 55 4.32 -19.99 1.63
N TRP A 56 4.18 -18.67 1.71
CA TRP A 56 3.16 -18.00 2.51
C TRP A 56 1.74 -18.46 2.19
N HIS A 57 1.38 -18.55 0.90
CA HIS A 57 0.07 -19.03 0.49
C HIS A 57 -0.27 -20.42 1.06
N LYS A 58 0.69 -21.34 1.00
CA LYS A 58 0.52 -22.70 1.53
C LYS A 58 0.49 -22.70 3.06
N ALA A 59 1.42 -22.01 3.68
CA ALA A 59 1.56 -21.93 5.13
C ALA A 59 0.33 -21.27 5.78
N LYS A 60 -0.19 -20.20 5.19
CA LYS A 60 -1.42 -19.53 5.63
C LYS A 60 -2.61 -20.48 5.62
N THR A 61 -2.83 -21.21 4.52
CA THR A 61 -3.93 -22.16 4.40
C THR A 61 -3.81 -23.33 5.39
N ALA A 62 -2.59 -23.79 5.62
CA ALA A 62 -2.31 -24.90 6.56
C ALA A 62 -2.14 -24.45 8.02
N ASN A 63 -2.14 -23.15 8.31
CA ASN A 63 -1.76 -22.56 9.60
C ASN A 63 -0.38 -23.04 10.08
N ASP A 64 0.59 -23.09 9.15
CA ASP A 64 1.95 -23.61 9.34
C ASP A 64 2.98 -22.47 9.39
N TRP A 65 3.11 -21.83 10.55
CA TRP A 65 4.09 -20.77 10.77
C TRP A 65 5.54 -21.27 10.58
N ALA A 66 5.84 -22.49 11.02
CA ALA A 66 7.20 -23.03 11.01
C ALA A 66 7.80 -23.10 9.59
N SER A 67 6.98 -23.35 8.58
CA SER A 67 7.43 -23.34 7.19
C SER A 67 7.69 -21.92 6.65
N PHE A 68 7.04 -20.90 7.19
CA PHE A 68 7.17 -19.50 6.72
C PHE A 68 8.19 -18.68 7.51
N GLU A 69 8.36 -18.93 8.81
CA GLU A 69 9.27 -18.21 9.71
C GLU A 69 10.68 -18.00 9.13
N PRO A 70 11.36 -19.03 8.52
CA PRO A 70 12.70 -18.83 7.95
C PRO A 70 12.76 -17.81 6.81
N TYR A 71 11.66 -17.59 6.11
CA TYR A 71 11.57 -16.54 5.07
C TYR A 71 11.41 -15.16 5.68
N VAL A 72 10.64 -15.04 6.76
CA VAL A 72 10.51 -13.77 7.51
C VAL A 72 11.88 -13.34 8.04
N ASP A 73 12.65 -14.25 8.62
CA ASP A 73 13.99 -13.94 9.12
C ASP A 73 14.92 -13.42 8.01
N LYS A 74 14.92 -14.09 6.85
CA LYS A 74 15.70 -13.65 5.68
C LYS A 74 15.26 -12.29 5.16
N ILE A 75 13.94 -12.07 5.09
CA ILE A 75 13.37 -10.78 4.64
C ILE A 75 13.80 -9.67 5.60
N VAL A 76 13.67 -9.85 6.92
CA VAL A 76 14.06 -8.86 7.91
C VAL A 76 15.57 -8.59 7.87
N ALA A 77 16.40 -9.63 7.72
CA ALA A 77 17.84 -9.46 7.59
C ALA A 77 18.21 -8.65 6.32
N GLN A 78 17.57 -8.94 5.19
CA GLN A 78 17.82 -8.23 3.93
C GLN A 78 17.34 -6.77 4.02
N LEU A 79 16.18 -6.50 4.63
CA LEU A 79 15.69 -5.14 4.83
C LEU A 79 16.63 -4.32 5.70
N LYS A 80 17.15 -4.88 6.79
CA LYS A 80 18.16 -4.21 7.63
C LYS A 80 19.41 -3.86 6.84
N HIS A 81 19.92 -4.81 6.06
CA HIS A 81 21.10 -4.59 5.22
C HIS A 81 20.86 -3.50 4.16
N GLN A 82 19.73 -3.52 3.47
CA GLN A 82 19.38 -2.48 2.50
C GLN A 82 19.26 -1.10 3.15
N ALA A 83 18.67 -1.00 4.34
CA ALA A 83 18.60 0.25 5.09
C ALA A 83 19.99 0.80 5.44
N GLU A 84 20.93 -0.07 5.85
CA GLU A 84 22.33 0.32 6.11
C GLU A 84 23.04 0.83 4.84
N LEU A 85 22.74 0.25 3.67
CA LEU A 85 23.24 0.75 2.39
C LEU A 85 22.67 2.11 2.02
N MET A 86 21.38 2.35 2.33
CA MET A 86 20.72 3.63 2.04
C MET A 86 21.18 4.76 2.97
N ASP A 87 21.22 4.51 4.27
CA ASP A 87 21.69 5.46 5.28
C ASP A 87 22.29 4.76 6.51
N PRO A 88 23.61 4.53 6.55
CA PRO A 88 24.28 3.83 7.66
C PRO A 88 24.28 4.60 8.98
N LYS A 89 23.76 5.83 9.01
CA LYS A 89 23.74 6.67 10.22
C LYS A 89 22.38 6.66 10.92
N ARG A 90 21.35 6.18 10.25
CA ARG A 90 19.99 6.09 10.78
C ARG A 90 19.68 4.68 11.25
N ASP A 91 18.74 4.57 12.19
CA ASP A 91 18.16 3.29 12.52
C ASP A 91 17.50 2.68 11.28
N PRO A 92 17.72 1.38 10.98
CA PRO A 92 17.13 0.73 9.81
C PRO A 92 15.60 0.85 9.74
N TYR A 93 14.92 0.86 10.89
CA TYR A 93 13.47 1.02 10.91
C TYR A 93 13.06 2.45 10.51
N ASP A 94 13.77 3.48 10.97
CA ASP A 94 13.54 4.87 10.55
C ASP A 94 13.80 5.09 9.06
N VAL A 95 14.78 4.38 8.48
CA VAL A 95 15.03 4.44 7.04
C VAL A 95 13.82 3.91 6.26
N TRP A 96 13.23 2.79 6.69
CA TRP A 96 12.06 2.22 6.04
C TRP A 96 10.79 3.03 6.29
N LEU A 97 10.58 3.57 7.49
CA LEU A 97 9.45 4.47 7.75
C LEU A 97 9.47 5.67 6.81
N ASP A 98 10.64 6.26 6.58
CA ASP A 98 10.83 7.38 5.64
C ASP A 98 10.55 6.99 4.17
N GLN A 99 10.69 5.71 3.78
CA GLN A 99 10.31 5.25 2.44
C GLN A 99 8.79 5.24 2.25
N TYR A 100 8.04 4.89 3.29
CA TYR A 100 6.58 4.87 3.24
C TYR A 100 5.97 6.27 3.41
N GLU A 101 6.50 7.06 4.32
CA GLU A 101 6.08 8.45 4.52
C GLU A 101 7.28 9.33 4.84
N ARG A 102 7.55 10.27 3.97
CA ARG A 102 8.75 11.12 4.06
C ARG A 102 8.77 11.98 5.32
N GLY A 103 9.84 11.81 6.09
CA GLY A 103 10.01 12.46 7.39
C GLY A 103 9.47 11.69 8.58
N LEU A 104 8.79 10.54 8.36
CA LEU A 104 8.34 9.68 9.43
C LEU A 104 9.53 9.02 10.13
N SER A 105 9.44 8.88 11.44
CA SER A 105 10.42 8.20 12.30
C SER A 105 9.69 7.40 13.37
N ALA A 106 10.35 6.42 13.98
CA ALA A 106 9.82 5.68 15.12
C ALA A 106 9.36 6.63 16.24
N LYS A 107 10.14 7.66 16.53
CA LYS A 107 9.80 8.66 17.55
C LYS A 107 8.48 9.39 17.25
N SER A 108 8.27 9.85 16.01
CA SER A 108 7.04 10.55 15.65
C SER A 108 5.86 9.59 15.56
N PHE A 109 6.10 8.36 15.12
CA PHE A 109 5.10 7.30 15.06
C PHE A 109 4.66 6.84 16.45
N ASP A 110 5.60 6.68 17.40
CA ASP A 110 5.29 6.36 18.79
C ASP A 110 4.42 7.44 19.44
N ALA A 111 4.77 8.71 19.23
CA ALA A 111 3.98 9.83 19.75
C ALA A 111 2.54 9.83 19.19
N PHE A 112 2.38 9.53 17.91
CA PHE A 112 1.06 9.33 17.29
C PHE A 112 0.31 8.14 17.91
N CYS A 113 0.97 7.00 18.06
CA CYS A 113 0.37 5.82 18.68
C CYS A 113 -0.05 6.07 20.14
N ASP A 114 0.74 6.81 20.90
CA ASP A 114 0.41 7.14 22.29
C ASP A 114 -0.84 8.03 22.38
N GLU A 115 -0.98 9.01 21.48
CA GLU A 115 -2.19 9.84 21.40
C GLU A 115 -3.42 9.02 20.99
N VAL A 116 -3.27 8.14 19.98
CA VAL A 116 -4.34 7.22 19.56
C VAL A 116 -4.76 6.31 20.71
N LYS A 117 -3.81 5.70 21.43
CA LYS A 117 -4.09 4.85 22.59
C LYS A 117 -4.80 5.62 23.69
N ALA A 118 -4.34 6.82 24.00
CA ALA A 118 -4.93 7.64 25.07
C ALA A 118 -6.38 8.07 24.75
N THR A 119 -6.70 8.26 23.47
CA THR A 119 -8.01 8.77 23.04
C THR A 119 -8.96 7.63 22.64
N VAL A 120 -8.52 6.72 21.78
CA VAL A 120 -9.39 5.72 21.15
C VAL A 120 -9.66 4.53 22.08
N VAL A 121 -8.66 4.05 22.81
CA VAL A 121 -8.84 2.87 23.67
C VAL A 121 -9.91 3.10 24.77
N PRO A 122 -9.90 4.22 25.52
CA PRO A 122 -10.97 4.50 26.47
C PRO A 122 -12.35 4.63 25.82
N LEU A 123 -12.41 5.19 24.59
CA LEU A 123 -13.66 5.31 23.84
C LEU A 123 -14.22 3.93 23.46
N VAL A 124 -13.38 3.04 22.95
CA VAL A 124 -13.78 1.65 22.61
C VAL A 124 -14.30 0.92 23.85
N HIS A 125 -13.62 1.05 24.99
CA HIS A 125 -14.10 0.47 26.26
C HIS A 125 -15.44 1.06 26.68
N ALA A 126 -15.60 2.38 26.62
CA ALA A 126 -16.85 3.03 26.98
C ALA A 126 -18.04 2.63 26.07
N ILE A 127 -17.78 2.42 24.77
CA ILE A 127 -18.76 1.90 23.82
C ILE A 127 -19.14 0.45 24.18
N GLY A 128 -18.14 -0.40 24.49
CA GLY A 128 -18.39 -1.78 24.91
C GLY A 128 -19.21 -1.91 26.19
N GLU A 129 -18.96 -1.02 27.18
CA GLU A 129 -19.64 -1.05 28.48
C GLU A 129 -21.01 -0.40 28.47
N ARG A 130 -21.18 0.68 27.71
CA ARG A 130 -22.37 1.55 27.76
C ARG A 130 -23.19 1.56 26.49
N GLY A 131 -22.56 1.12 25.38
CA GLY A 131 -23.19 1.10 24.08
C GLY A 131 -24.23 -0.01 23.98
N GLN A 132 -25.34 0.30 23.32
CA GLN A 132 -26.26 -0.74 22.90
C GLN A 132 -25.65 -1.45 21.66
N GLN A 133 -25.29 -2.71 21.84
CA GLN A 133 -24.76 -3.50 20.74
C GLN A 133 -25.88 -3.79 19.74
N PRO A 134 -25.71 -3.45 18.43
CA PRO A 134 -26.68 -3.82 17.41
C PRO A 134 -26.73 -5.34 17.24
N ALA A 135 -27.89 -5.87 16.81
CA ALA A 135 -27.98 -7.27 16.44
C ALA A 135 -26.99 -7.60 15.32
N ALA A 136 -26.20 -8.64 15.51
CA ALA A 136 -25.12 -9.01 14.58
C ALA A 136 -25.31 -10.39 13.91
N ASP A 137 -26.35 -11.12 14.28
CA ASP A 137 -26.60 -12.49 13.80
C ASP A 137 -26.68 -12.58 12.26
N PHE A 138 -27.23 -11.53 11.61
CA PHE A 138 -27.34 -11.46 10.16
C PHE A 138 -26.00 -11.35 9.45
N LEU A 139 -24.93 -10.89 10.14
CA LEU A 139 -23.59 -10.77 9.54
C LEU A 139 -22.95 -12.13 9.22
N HIS A 140 -23.42 -13.18 9.90
CA HIS A 140 -22.96 -14.56 9.72
C HIS A 140 -23.88 -15.40 8.82
N ALA A 141 -24.91 -14.77 8.25
CA ALA A 141 -25.79 -15.43 7.31
C ALA A 141 -25.00 -15.84 6.05
N ARG A 142 -25.27 -17.06 5.57
CA ARG A 142 -24.66 -17.52 4.30
C ARG A 142 -25.20 -16.73 3.13
N VAL A 143 -24.33 -16.02 2.43
CA VAL A 143 -24.64 -15.30 1.20
C VAL A 143 -23.89 -15.95 0.05
N PRO A 144 -24.57 -16.54 -0.95
CA PRO A 144 -23.93 -17.23 -2.06
C PRO A 144 -22.98 -16.30 -2.84
N GLU A 145 -21.89 -16.86 -3.35
CA GLU A 145 -20.88 -16.13 -4.13
C GLU A 145 -21.49 -15.26 -5.25
N ALA A 146 -22.45 -15.80 -6.02
CA ALA A 146 -23.09 -15.05 -7.09
C ALA A 146 -23.79 -13.77 -6.61
N ALA A 147 -24.43 -13.84 -5.44
CA ALA A 147 -25.09 -12.67 -4.83
C ALA A 147 -24.06 -11.65 -4.34
N GLN A 148 -22.95 -12.10 -3.73
CA GLN A 148 -21.88 -11.21 -3.29
C GLN A 148 -21.17 -10.54 -4.48
N ARG A 149 -20.97 -11.25 -5.60
CA ARG A 149 -20.43 -10.67 -6.84
C ARG A 149 -21.33 -9.55 -7.38
N ALA A 150 -22.63 -9.78 -7.44
CA ALA A 150 -23.60 -8.76 -7.87
C ALA A 150 -23.58 -7.53 -6.92
N MET A 151 -23.63 -7.78 -5.63
CA MET A 151 -23.57 -6.74 -4.59
C MET A 151 -22.28 -5.91 -4.70
N SER A 152 -21.14 -6.52 -5.02
CA SER A 152 -19.87 -5.81 -5.18
C SER A 152 -19.96 -4.71 -6.25
N PHE A 153 -20.56 -5.00 -7.40
CA PHE A 153 -20.79 -3.98 -8.44
C PHE A 153 -21.77 -2.90 -8.01
N ASP A 154 -22.79 -3.25 -7.24
CA ASP A 154 -23.74 -2.25 -6.72
C ASP A 154 -23.10 -1.36 -5.65
N LEU A 155 -22.23 -1.90 -4.81
CA LEU A 155 -21.42 -1.11 -3.86
C LEU A 155 -20.49 -0.15 -4.58
N MET A 156 -19.79 -0.59 -5.65
CA MET A 156 -18.94 0.28 -6.46
C MET A 156 -19.74 1.48 -7.01
N LYS A 157 -20.93 1.23 -7.54
CA LYS A 157 -21.81 2.31 -8.02
C LYS A 157 -22.28 3.21 -6.88
N LEU A 158 -22.63 2.62 -5.72
CA LEU A 158 -23.11 3.34 -4.54
C LEU A 158 -22.06 4.35 -4.04
N VAL A 159 -20.78 3.98 -4.03
CA VAL A 159 -19.68 4.88 -3.65
C VAL A 159 -19.25 5.83 -4.78
N GLY A 160 -19.87 5.75 -5.96
CA GLY A 160 -19.64 6.68 -7.05
C GLY A 160 -18.57 6.28 -8.06
N LEU A 161 -18.11 5.02 -8.06
CA LEU A 161 -17.19 4.54 -9.08
C LEU A 161 -17.88 4.35 -10.43
N ASN A 162 -17.23 4.81 -11.49
CA ASN A 162 -17.63 4.56 -12.85
C ASN A 162 -17.05 3.21 -13.32
N LEU A 163 -17.91 2.27 -13.65
CA LEU A 163 -17.50 0.93 -14.10
C LEU A 163 -16.82 0.90 -15.48
N ASN A 164 -16.79 2.03 -16.21
CA ASN A 164 -16.01 2.14 -17.44
C ASN A 164 -14.53 2.40 -17.15
N ASP A 165 -14.24 3.00 -15.99
CA ASP A 165 -12.90 3.41 -15.58
C ASP A 165 -12.35 2.52 -14.46
N THR A 166 -13.18 1.59 -13.96
CA THR A 166 -12.82 0.69 -12.85
C THR A 166 -13.16 -0.76 -13.18
N THR A 167 -12.17 -1.63 -13.01
CA THR A 167 -12.33 -3.09 -13.15
C THR A 167 -12.33 -3.76 -11.79
N LEU A 168 -13.19 -4.77 -11.60
CA LEU A 168 -13.25 -5.60 -10.40
C LEU A 168 -12.78 -7.03 -10.69
N ALA A 169 -11.81 -7.49 -9.90
CA ALA A 169 -11.37 -8.87 -9.84
C ALA A 169 -11.72 -9.54 -8.50
N PHE A 170 -11.61 -10.87 -8.45
CA PHE A 170 -11.82 -11.64 -7.23
C PHE A 170 -10.57 -12.47 -6.94
N THR A 171 -9.97 -12.24 -5.78
CA THR A 171 -8.67 -12.80 -5.37
C THR A 171 -8.72 -13.19 -3.90
N GLU A 172 -7.70 -13.87 -3.40
CA GLU A 172 -7.62 -14.23 -1.98
C GLU A 172 -7.31 -13.03 -1.07
N HIS A 173 -6.69 -11.99 -1.61
CA HIS A 173 -6.35 -10.78 -0.86
C HIS A 173 -6.86 -9.57 -1.63
N PRO A 174 -7.64 -8.68 -0.99
CA PRO A 174 -8.06 -7.43 -1.59
C PRO A 174 -6.86 -6.54 -1.90
N PHE A 175 -6.90 -5.84 -3.02
CA PHE A 175 -5.91 -4.84 -3.39
C PHE A 175 -6.43 -3.92 -4.48
N SER A 176 -5.79 -2.77 -4.61
CA SER A 176 -6.02 -1.83 -5.70
C SER A 176 -4.75 -1.61 -6.50
N GLU A 177 -4.89 -1.48 -7.80
CA GLU A 177 -3.81 -1.16 -8.72
C GLU A 177 -4.36 -0.25 -9.81
N GLY A 178 -3.56 0.67 -10.29
CA GLY A 178 -3.86 1.48 -11.43
C GLY A 178 -2.74 1.36 -12.48
N PHE A 179 -3.01 1.53 -13.78
CA PHE A 179 -2.02 1.45 -14.85
C PHE A 179 -1.89 2.76 -15.63
N ALA A 180 -2.85 3.64 -15.48
CA ALA A 180 -2.86 4.97 -16.08
C ALA A 180 -3.85 5.87 -15.33
N VAL A 181 -3.74 7.17 -15.50
CA VAL A 181 -4.78 8.10 -15.07
C VAL A 181 -6.09 7.73 -15.77
N GLY A 182 -7.14 7.51 -14.99
CA GLY A 182 -8.44 7.05 -15.51
C GLY A 182 -8.58 5.52 -15.66
N ASP A 183 -7.65 4.72 -15.13
CA ASP A 183 -7.74 3.24 -15.08
C ASP A 183 -7.46 2.79 -13.64
N ALA A 184 -8.49 2.42 -12.89
CA ALA A 184 -8.37 1.85 -11.56
C ALA A 184 -8.83 0.39 -11.56
N ARG A 185 -8.07 -0.48 -10.93
CA ARG A 185 -8.37 -1.92 -10.83
C ARG A 185 -8.37 -2.31 -9.38
N ILE A 186 -9.50 -2.83 -8.93
CA ILE A 186 -9.68 -3.28 -7.57
C ILE A 186 -9.94 -4.78 -7.52
N ALA A 187 -9.52 -5.41 -6.45
CA ALA A 187 -9.77 -6.80 -6.19
C ALA A 187 -10.39 -6.99 -4.80
N THR A 188 -11.26 -7.95 -4.68
CA THR A 188 -11.89 -8.35 -3.42
C THR A 188 -11.87 -9.86 -3.26
N HIS A 189 -12.20 -10.33 -2.07
CA HIS A 189 -12.41 -11.74 -1.78
C HIS A 189 -13.87 -12.02 -1.45
N ILE A 190 -14.26 -13.28 -1.53
CA ILE A 190 -15.62 -13.74 -1.20
C ILE A 190 -15.53 -14.90 -0.22
N TYR A 191 -16.21 -14.74 0.93
CA TYR A 191 -16.48 -15.80 1.87
C TYR A 191 -17.98 -15.92 2.08
N GLU A 192 -18.59 -17.08 1.72
CA GLU A 192 -20.03 -17.25 1.77
C GLU A 192 -20.64 -17.07 3.17
N ASN A 193 -19.86 -17.31 4.22
CA ASN A 193 -20.28 -17.16 5.62
C ASN A 193 -19.78 -15.85 6.27
N ASP A 194 -19.18 -14.96 5.48
CA ASP A 194 -18.70 -13.66 5.93
C ASP A 194 -18.84 -12.62 4.81
N CYS A 195 -20.07 -12.33 4.46
CA CYS A 195 -20.40 -11.35 3.43
C CYS A 195 -19.91 -9.95 3.78
N ILE A 196 -19.84 -9.61 5.07
CA ILE A 196 -19.43 -8.28 5.52
C ILE A 196 -17.94 -7.99 5.19
N SER A 197 -17.12 -9.02 5.17
CA SER A 197 -15.73 -8.92 4.76
C SER A 197 -15.60 -8.41 3.30
N ASN A 198 -16.43 -8.93 2.38
CA ASN A 198 -16.49 -8.43 1.01
C ASN A 198 -16.99 -6.98 0.95
N VAL A 199 -18.03 -6.63 1.73
CA VAL A 199 -18.56 -5.24 1.78
C VAL A 199 -17.46 -4.24 2.17
N TYR A 200 -16.75 -4.52 3.26
CA TYR A 200 -15.67 -3.65 3.72
C TYR A 200 -14.52 -3.60 2.73
N SER A 201 -14.13 -4.72 2.15
CA SER A 201 -13.07 -4.77 1.14
C SER A 201 -13.41 -3.92 -0.07
N ILE A 202 -14.63 -4.06 -0.63
CA ILE A 202 -15.05 -3.24 -1.78
C ILE A 202 -15.05 -1.75 -1.45
N ILE A 203 -15.56 -1.35 -0.29
CA ILE A 203 -15.61 0.07 0.09
C ILE A 203 -14.19 0.61 0.31
N HIS A 204 -13.30 -0.18 0.92
CA HIS A 204 -11.91 0.17 1.13
C HIS A 204 -11.15 0.34 -0.19
N GLU A 205 -11.20 -0.67 -1.05
CA GLU A 205 -10.53 -0.63 -2.37
C GLU A 205 -11.13 0.43 -3.30
N ALA A 206 -12.44 0.69 -3.18
CA ALA A 206 -13.07 1.79 -3.89
C ALA A 206 -12.53 3.17 -3.44
N GLY A 207 -12.18 3.32 -2.17
CA GLY A 207 -11.51 4.53 -1.67
C GLY A 207 -10.17 4.78 -2.37
N HIS A 208 -9.35 3.75 -2.52
CA HIS A 208 -8.11 3.82 -3.29
C HIS A 208 -8.37 4.14 -4.76
N ALA A 209 -9.33 3.46 -5.38
CA ALA A 209 -9.69 3.72 -6.78
C ALA A 209 -10.17 5.16 -7.01
N MET A 210 -11.00 5.71 -6.11
CA MET A 210 -11.44 7.10 -6.20
C MET A 210 -10.28 8.09 -6.11
N TYR A 211 -9.29 7.79 -5.27
CA TYR A 211 -8.09 8.61 -5.15
C TYR A 211 -7.27 8.57 -6.45
N GLU A 212 -7.02 7.39 -7.01
CA GLU A 212 -6.31 7.21 -8.28
C GLU A 212 -7.02 7.91 -9.45
N LEU A 213 -8.34 7.75 -9.54
CA LEU A 213 -9.15 8.41 -10.58
C LEU A 213 -9.23 9.93 -10.42
N GLY A 214 -9.01 10.43 -9.19
CA GLY A 214 -8.96 11.86 -8.87
C GLY A 214 -7.63 12.55 -9.21
N VAL A 215 -6.60 11.82 -9.62
CA VAL A 215 -5.31 12.39 -9.99
C VAL A 215 -5.44 13.31 -11.20
N ASN A 216 -4.86 14.52 -11.09
CA ASN A 216 -4.89 15.48 -12.20
C ASN A 216 -4.15 14.89 -13.42
N PRO A 217 -4.80 14.82 -14.60
CA PRO A 217 -4.17 14.31 -15.83
C PRO A 217 -2.87 15.03 -16.23
N ALA A 218 -2.63 16.25 -15.75
CA ALA A 218 -1.36 16.93 -15.96
C ALA A 218 -0.16 16.19 -15.37
N TYR A 219 -0.38 15.36 -14.33
CA TYR A 219 0.66 14.55 -13.72
C TYR A 219 0.80 13.15 -14.36
N ALA A 220 -0.02 12.83 -15.35
CA ALA A 220 0.08 11.56 -16.06
C ALA A 220 1.50 11.34 -16.58
N ARG A 221 2.07 10.15 -16.34
CA ARG A 221 3.43 9.77 -16.76
C ARG A 221 4.56 10.57 -16.12
N THR A 222 4.28 11.30 -15.05
CA THR A 222 5.31 11.95 -14.22
C THR A 222 5.54 11.15 -12.94
N CYS A 223 6.69 11.37 -12.28
CA CYS A 223 6.95 10.79 -10.96
C CYS A 223 6.14 11.45 -9.84
N LEU A 224 5.37 12.48 -10.14
CA LEU A 224 4.43 13.12 -9.23
C LEU A 224 3.03 12.48 -9.26
N CYS A 225 2.80 11.57 -10.19
CA CYS A 225 1.60 10.74 -10.20
C CYS A 225 1.70 9.69 -9.10
N LEU A 226 0.66 9.56 -8.30
CA LEU A 226 0.58 8.63 -7.15
C LEU A 226 0.80 7.17 -7.49
N PHE A 227 0.60 6.80 -8.71
CA PHE A 227 0.93 5.51 -9.29
C PHE A 227 2.32 4.99 -8.92
N TYR A 228 3.27 5.93 -8.73
CA TYR A 228 4.65 5.63 -8.37
C TYR A 228 4.98 5.98 -6.92
N THR A 229 4.07 6.61 -6.19
CA THR A 229 4.34 7.20 -4.88
C THR A 229 3.35 6.81 -3.80
N SER A 230 2.27 6.07 -4.11
CA SER A 230 1.32 5.64 -3.10
C SER A 230 1.97 4.60 -2.18
N PRO A 231 2.10 4.90 -0.88
CA PRO A 231 2.55 3.95 0.12
C PRO A 231 1.42 2.99 0.53
N SER A 232 0.57 2.59 -0.42
CA SER A 232 -0.41 1.57 -0.10
C SER A 232 0.33 0.33 0.38
N PRO A 233 0.09 -0.19 1.56
CA PRO A 233 0.68 -1.44 1.99
C PRO A 233 0.19 -2.54 1.04
N ARG A 234 1.10 -3.03 0.25
CA ARG A 234 0.91 -4.19 -0.62
C ARG A 234 1.09 -5.46 0.18
#